data_51d60ca03e2142191d5300e4dd01c4d3
#
_entry.id   51d60ca03e2142191d5300e4dd01c4d3
#
_cell.length_a   1.000
_cell.length_b   1.000
_cell.length_c   1.000
_cell.angle_alpha   90.00
_cell.angle_beta   90.00
_cell.angle_gamma   90.00
#
_symmetry.space_group_name_H-M   'P 1'
#
loop_
_entity.id
_entity.type
_entity.pdbx_description
1 polymer ?
#
loop_
_entity_poly.entity_id
_entity_poly.type
_entity_poly.pdbx_seq_one_letter_code
_entity_poly.pdbx_strand_id
1 'polypeptide(L)'
;MIISAKYLMTGDGKTVLEDKAVVTGSDGKIRKIGSKEELIKEYPEEEVKEYGDATILPGLCDMHAHLGYWYSQPDSFNYGPQLIMLYALQHAQAAFERGITSVRDMSSAHGVCKNLKLAAEKGFITIPKITHTDTGICMTGGHAWEEVEQVDGPWEVRKEIRKQVRDGAEWVKVLTTHRSHIPELTQEELDAAVDECHRRGIKCGVHAGTNPGIQMCIDAGFDTIEHATFMTLDHAKQMAEKGIAWTPTIMAYTLLYDICKEKMENHAGAPVNDPVMQKEIKDYQYFEPAYKAYRDNFKAFYDTGVTVIAGTDMVMYQSPLLPLPRELQYMVEYGITPVQAIQTATSNPAKVLGVEDQRGLIKEGLDADILVVGGNLSEDITRLNDVKLVTMDGKRVFEDGIRYVGTSNMFM
;
A
#
# COMPACT_ATOMS: atom_id res chain seq x y z
N MET A 1 22.03 17.81 -1.47
CA MET A 1 22.63 16.83 -0.52
C MET A 1 23.18 15.65 -1.31
N ILE A 2 24.35 15.09 -0.93
CA ILE A 2 24.91 13.86 -1.48
C ILE A 2 24.67 12.74 -0.48
N ILE A 3 23.98 11.68 -0.90
CA ILE A 3 23.70 10.50 -0.07
C ILE A 3 24.52 9.34 -0.64
N SER A 4 25.41 8.75 0.17
CA SER A 4 26.26 7.64 -0.24
C SER A 4 26.10 6.41 0.66
N ALA A 5 26.10 5.24 0.04
CA ALA A 5 26.10 3.94 0.71
C ALA A 5 26.78 2.90 -0.17
N LYS A 6 27.11 1.75 0.42
CA LYS A 6 27.77 0.65 -0.30
C LYS A 6 26.89 0.04 -1.38
N TYR A 7 25.56 -0.04 -1.16
CA TYR A 7 24.62 -0.64 -2.09
C TYR A 7 23.58 0.39 -2.55
N LEU A 8 23.15 0.28 -3.83
CA LEU A 8 22.08 1.06 -4.38
C LEU A 8 21.16 0.15 -5.20
N MET A 9 19.91 -0.02 -4.76
CA MET A 9 18.86 -0.71 -5.48
C MET A 9 18.04 0.32 -6.25
N THR A 10 17.96 0.18 -7.59
CA THR A 10 17.23 1.17 -8.39
C THR A 10 15.72 1.10 -8.26
N GLY A 11 15.16 0.00 -7.74
CA GLY A 11 13.71 -0.24 -7.63
C GLY A 11 13.09 -0.93 -8.85
N ASP A 12 13.88 -1.31 -9.86
CA ASP A 12 13.42 -1.93 -11.10
C ASP A 12 13.25 -3.47 -11.04
N GLY A 13 13.48 -4.05 -9.87
CA GLY A 13 13.36 -5.49 -9.62
C GLY A 13 14.57 -6.34 -10.02
N LYS A 14 15.67 -5.71 -10.45
CA LYS A 14 16.86 -6.44 -10.94
C LYS A 14 18.20 -5.75 -10.70
N THR A 15 18.24 -4.41 -10.67
CA THR A 15 19.52 -3.66 -10.65
C THR A 15 19.94 -3.31 -9.24
N VAL A 16 21.12 -3.80 -8.86
CA VAL A 16 21.84 -3.42 -7.64
C VAL A 16 23.22 -2.91 -8.06
N LEU A 17 23.57 -1.70 -7.65
CA LEU A 17 24.86 -1.06 -7.91
C LEU A 17 25.64 -0.99 -6.61
N GLU A 18 26.97 -1.03 -6.70
CA GLU A 18 27.87 -0.88 -5.55
C GLU A 18 28.61 0.46 -5.62
N ASP A 19 28.94 1.00 -4.44
CA ASP A 19 29.74 2.22 -4.24
C ASP A 19 29.21 3.41 -5.04
N LYS A 20 27.87 3.59 -5.02
CA LYS A 20 27.20 4.72 -5.68
C LYS A 20 26.63 5.69 -4.64
N ALA A 21 26.59 6.95 -5.06
CA ALA A 21 25.95 8.02 -4.34
C ALA A 21 24.92 8.72 -5.23
N VAL A 22 23.98 9.40 -4.59
CA VAL A 22 22.89 10.13 -5.24
C VAL A 22 22.95 11.59 -4.80
N VAL A 23 22.91 12.53 -5.75
CA VAL A 23 22.76 13.97 -5.46
C VAL A 23 21.30 14.36 -5.58
N THR A 24 20.75 14.95 -4.51
CA THR A 24 19.40 15.55 -4.53
C THR A 24 19.52 17.04 -4.84
N GLY A 25 18.67 17.54 -5.76
CA GLY A 25 18.60 18.95 -6.09
C GLY A 25 17.70 19.75 -5.13
N SER A 26 17.83 21.07 -5.16
CA SER A 26 16.92 21.99 -4.44
C SER A 26 15.51 22.02 -5.04
N ASP A 27 15.35 21.50 -6.25
CA ASP A 27 14.07 21.28 -6.94
C ASP A 27 13.35 20.00 -6.51
N GLY A 28 13.92 19.27 -5.55
CA GLY A 28 13.36 18.02 -5.04
C GLY A 28 13.62 16.79 -5.91
N LYS A 29 14.47 16.90 -6.92
CA LYS A 29 14.75 15.81 -7.87
C LYS A 29 16.11 15.15 -7.61
N ILE A 30 16.25 13.91 -8.07
CA ILE A 30 17.55 13.25 -8.21
C ILE A 30 18.28 13.92 -9.36
N ARG A 31 19.37 14.63 -9.04
CA ARG A 31 20.15 15.39 -9.99
C ARG A 31 21.18 14.53 -10.72
N LYS A 32 21.86 13.66 -9.96
CA LYS A 32 22.91 12.81 -10.52
C LYS A 32 23.17 11.57 -9.67
N ILE A 33 23.60 10.50 -10.33
CA ILE A 33 24.05 9.25 -9.72
C ILE A 33 25.48 8.99 -10.20
N GLY A 34 26.43 8.73 -9.27
CA GLY A 34 27.83 8.53 -9.61
C GLY A 34 28.62 7.93 -8.45
N SER A 35 29.96 7.92 -8.56
CA SER A 35 30.81 7.63 -7.40
C SER A 35 30.78 8.81 -6.42
N LYS A 36 30.96 8.53 -5.13
CA LYS A 36 30.97 9.58 -4.09
C LYS A 36 32.03 10.66 -4.40
N GLU A 37 33.21 10.23 -4.80
CA GLU A 37 34.36 11.12 -5.08
C GLU A 37 34.10 12.05 -6.27
N GLU A 38 33.47 11.52 -7.34
CA GLU A 38 33.10 12.34 -8.51
C GLU A 38 32.05 13.37 -8.14
N LEU A 39 31.01 12.95 -7.36
CA LEU A 39 29.90 13.82 -6.97
C LEU A 39 30.37 14.92 -6.01
N ILE A 40 31.22 14.62 -5.02
CA ILE A 40 31.78 15.65 -4.12
C ILE A 40 32.60 16.69 -4.93
N LYS A 41 33.37 16.24 -5.94
CA LYS A 41 34.12 17.16 -6.78
C LYS A 41 33.25 18.05 -7.65
N GLU A 42 32.13 17.49 -8.15
CA GLU A 42 31.21 18.22 -9.04
C GLU A 42 30.24 19.12 -8.25
N TYR A 43 29.88 18.74 -7.02
CA TYR A 43 28.95 19.44 -6.14
C TYR A 43 29.57 19.72 -4.76
N PRO A 44 30.65 20.55 -4.68
CA PRO A 44 31.41 20.70 -3.44
C PRO A 44 30.67 21.43 -2.31
N GLU A 45 29.59 22.14 -2.62
CA GLU A 45 28.77 22.85 -1.65
C GLU A 45 27.66 22.00 -1.03
N GLU A 46 27.47 20.78 -1.55
CA GLU A 46 26.40 19.91 -1.06
C GLU A 46 26.81 19.19 0.23
N GLU A 47 25.88 19.12 1.19
CA GLU A 47 26.06 18.31 2.40
C GLU A 47 26.25 16.84 2.02
N VAL A 48 27.27 16.18 2.56
CA VAL A 48 27.55 14.76 2.33
C VAL A 48 27.05 13.93 3.50
N LYS A 49 26.16 12.99 3.21
CA LYS A 49 25.65 11.97 4.14
C LYS A 49 26.21 10.62 3.73
N GLU A 50 27.03 10.01 4.60
CA GLU A 50 27.66 8.73 4.35
C GLU A 50 27.16 7.67 5.31
N TYR A 51 26.55 6.60 4.78
CA TYR A 51 25.92 5.54 5.56
C TYR A 51 26.74 4.22 5.59
N GLY A 52 27.88 4.17 4.87
CA GLY A 52 28.78 3.00 4.87
C GLY A 52 28.09 1.73 4.37
N ASP A 53 28.08 0.68 5.21
CA ASP A 53 27.41 -0.60 4.90
C ASP A 53 25.88 -0.45 5.03
N ALA A 54 25.28 0.13 4.01
CA ALA A 54 23.85 0.42 3.91
C ALA A 54 23.39 0.30 2.45
N THR A 55 22.08 0.31 2.24
CA THR A 55 21.44 0.27 0.91
C THR A 55 20.58 1.52 0.70
N ILE A 56 20.84 2.23 -0.41
CA ILE A 56 19.98 3.29 -0.96
C ILE A 56 18.93 2.64 -1.85
N LEU A 57 17.66 3.04 -1.72
CA LEU A 57 16.58 2.59 -2.58
C LEU A 57 15.50 3.68 -2.70
N PRO A 58 14.52 3.55 -3.64
CA PRO A 58 13.39 4.47 -3.67
C PRO A 58 12.56 4.39 -2.40
N GLY A 59 11.94 5.49 -2.00
CA GLY A 59 10.90 5.47 -0.98
C GLY A 59 9.78 4.49 -1.34
N LEU A 60 9.28 3.78 -0.33
CA LEU A 60 8.27 2.74 -0.50
C LEU A 60 6.87 3.33 -0.69
N CYS A 61 6.02 2.58 -1.39
CA CYS A 61 4.61 2.87 -1.57
C CYS A 61 3.77 1.73 -0.99
N ASP A 62 2.85 2.05 -0.08
CA ASP A 62 1.81 1.14 0.38
C ASP A 62 0.55 1.33 -0.48
N MET A 63 0.21 0.32 -1.29
CA MET A 63 -0.88 0.41 -2.26
C MET A 63 -2.25 0.00 -1.72
N HIS A 64 -2.34 -0.36 -0.45
CA HIS A 64 -3.61 -0.68 0.19
C HIS A 64 -3.54 -0.34 1.69
N ALA A 65 -3.91 0.86 2.02
CA ALA A 65 -4.00 1.33 3.40
C ALA A 65 -5.36 1.99 3.67
N HIS A 66 -5.69 2.15 4.93
CA HIS A 66 -6.91 2.80 5.43
C HIS A 66 -6.53 3.79 6.54
N LEU A 67 -6.02 4.95 6.17
CA LEU A 67 -5.47 5.93 7.13
C LEU A 67 -6.52 6.46 8.11
N GLY A 68 -7.78 6.51 7.69
CA GLY A 68 -8.90 6.99 8.50
C GLY A 68 -9.55 5.95 9.40
N TYR A 69 -9.10 4.69 9.39
CA TYR A 69 -9.68 3.65 10.25
C TYR A 69 -8.82 3.37 11.48
N TRP A 70 -9.45 3.19 12.62
CA TRP A 70 -8.80 2.91 13.89
C TRP A 70 -9.21 1.52 14.43
N TYR A 71 -8.67 0.47 13.82
CA TYR A 71 -9.06 -0.92 14.11
C TYR A 71 -8.86 -1.37 15.57
N SER A 72 -7.95 -0.73 16.31
CA SER A 72 -7.76 -1.05 17.74
C SER A 72 -8.84 -0.47 18.65
N GLN A 73 -9.75 0.36 18.10
CA GLN A 73 -10.84 1.00 18.84
C GLN A 73 -12.18 0.62 18.16
N PRO A 74 -12.89 -0.40 18.64
CA PRO A 74 -14.09 -0.92 18.00
C PRO A 74 -15.23 0.07 17.80
N ASP A 75 -15.23 1.17 18.58
CA ASP A 75 -16.22 2.25 18.50
C ASP A 75 -15.76 3.45 17.68
N SER A 76 -14.60 3.35 17.01
CA SER A 76 -14.01 4.46 16.25
C SER A 76 -14.89 4.98 15.11
N PHE A 77 -15.80 4.15 14.58
CA PHE A 77 -16.80 4.57 13.59
C PHE A 77 -17.76 5.66 14.11
N ASN A 78 -17.90 5.78 15.42
CA ASN A 78 -18.70 6.81 16.06
C ASN A 78 -17.92 8.11 16.31
N TYR A 79 -16.63 8.15 16.00
CA TYR A 79 -15.82 9.33 16.21
C TYR A 79 -16.09 10.38 15.12
N GLY A 80 -16.11 11.64 15.52
CA GLY A 80 -16.26 12.73 14.57
C GLY A 80 -15.06 12.85 13.63
N PRO A 81 -15.26 13.42 12.42
CA PRO A 81 -14.21 13.53 11.41
C PRO A 81 -12.95 14.25 11.89
N GLN A 82 -13.06 15.14 12.86
CA GLN A 82 -11.92 15.87 13.44
C GLN A 82 -10.97 14.93 14.19
N LEU A 83 -11.50 14.00 14.99
CA LEU A 83 -10.69 13.03 15.74
C LEU A 83 -10.06 12.01 14.80
N ILE A 84 -10.83 11.53 13.81
CA ILE A 84 -10.34 10.63 12.77
C ILE A 84 -9.22 11.29 11.96
N MET A 85 -9.36 12.59 11.63
CA MET A 85 -8.33 13.36 10.93
C MET A 85 -7.00 13.41 11.71
N LEU A 86 -7.06 13.68 13.03
CA LEU A 86 -5.86 13.72 13.86
C LEU A 86 -5.18 12.36 13.95
N TYR A 87 -5.98 11.30 14.05
CA TYR A 87 -5.48 9.94 14.04
C TYR A 87 -4.81 9.60 12.70
N ALA A 88 -5.48 9.87 11.58
CA ALA A 88 -4.96 9.64 10.23
C ALA A 88 -3.66 10.43 9.96
N LEU A 89 -3.57 11.67 10.45
CA LEU A 89 -2.33 12.46 10.39
C LEU A 89 -1.17 11.77 11.12
N GLN A 90 -1.42 11.30 12.35
CA GLN A 90 -0.41 10.59 13.14
C GLN A 90 0.08 9.32 12.42
N HIS A 91 -0.85 8.57 11.84
CA HIS A 91 -0.54 7.37 11.05
C HIS A 91 0.26 7.68 9.79
N ALA A 92 -0.18 8.66 9.01
CA ALA A 92 0.53 9.09 7.81
C ALA A 92 1.96 9.52 8.12
N GLN A 93 2.18 10.26 9.23
CA GLN A 93 3.52 10.68 9.64
C GLN A 93 4.38 9.51 10.13
N ALA A 94 3.76 8.50 10.78
CA ALA A 94 4.47 7.30 11.23
C ALA A 94 4.96 6.42 10.07
N ALA A 95 4.35 6.53 8.89
CA ALA A 95 4.77 5.81 7.69
C ALA A 95 6.23 6.11 7.30
N PHE A 96 6.73 7.32 7.57
CA PHE A 96 8.14 7.66 7.33
C PHE A 96 9.12 6.80 8.11
N GLU A 97 8.78 6.37 9.33
CA GLU A 97 9.62 5.46 10.13
C GLU A 97 9.79 4.08 9.47
N ARG A 98 8.96 3.78 8.49
CA ARG A 98 8.95 2.53 7.71
C ARG A 98 9.46 2.73 6.29
N GLY A 99 10.02 3.90 5.97
CA GLY A 99 10.51 4.21 4.64
C GLY A 99 9.41 4.49 3.60
N ILE A 100 8.16 4.66 4.03
CA ILE A 100 7.01 4.85 3.14
C ILE A 100 6.89 6.34 2.82
N THR A 101 6.99 6.68 1.53
CA THR A 101 6.86 8.05 1.00
C THR A 101 5.58 8.26 0.18
N SER A 102 4.88 7.19 -0.14
CA SER A 102 3.60 7.21 -0.86
C SER A 102 2.62 6.20 -0.27
N VAL A 103 1.34 6.54 -0.28
CA VAL A 103 0.25 5.67 0.18
C VAL A 103 -0.93 5.79 -0.77
N ARG A 104 -1.53 4.66 -1.18
CA ARG A 104 -2.87 4.63 -1.76
C ARG A 104 -3.85 4.24 -0.65
N ASP A 105 -4.67 5.19 -0.24
CA ASP A 105 -5.75 4.96 0.72
C ASP A 105 -6.95 4.35 0.01
N MET A 106 -7.36 3.16 0.43
CA MET A 106 -8.39 2.35 -0.22
C MET A 106 -9.71 2.34 0.56
N SER A 107 -10.14 3.47 0.98
CA SER A 107 -11.34 3.86 1.71
C SER A 107 -10.99 4.48 3.07
N SER A 108 -11.38 5.72 3.24
CA SER A 108 -11.41 6.44 4.52
C SER A 108 -12.57 7.42 4.51
N ALA A 109 -13.50 7.27 5.44
CA ALA A 109 -14.71 8.07 5.50
C ALA A 109 -14.43 9.58 5.74
N HIS A 110 -15.44 10.40 5.50
CA HIS A 110 -15.48 11.84 5.81
C HIS A 110 -14.46 12.72 5.06
N GLY A 111 -13.93 12.25 3.93
CA GLY A 111 -12.95 12.99 3.15
C GLY A 111 -11.64 13.27 3.90
N VAL A 112 -11.28 12.43 4.87
CA VAL A 112 -10.09 12.60 5.73
C VAL A 112 -8.83 12.65 4.89
N CYS A 113 -8.60 11.70 3.99
CA CYS A 113 -7.40 11.63 3.17
C CYS A 113 -7.31 12.77 2.17
N LYS A 114 -8.43 13.20 1.57
CA LYS A 114 -8.51 14.41 0.74
C LYS A 114 -8.03 15.65 1.50
N ASN A 115 -8.52 15.85 2.73
CA ASN A 115 -8.16 17.02 3.52
C ASN A 115 -6.70 16.97 4.02
N LEU A 116 -6.18 15.79 4.37
CA LEU A 116 -4.76 15.61 4.69
C LEU A 116 -3.87 15.95 3.48
N LYS A 117 -4.23 15.47 2.30
CA LYS A 117 -3.53 15.80 1.06
C LYS A 117 -3.53 17.31 0.79
N LEU A 118 -4.70 17.95 0.88
CA LEU A 118 -4.82 19.39 0.71
C LEU A 118 -3.98 20.17 1.74
N ALA A 119 -3.97 19.73 3.01
CA ALA A 119 -3.15 20.36 4.04
C ALA A 119 -1.64 20.22 3.76
N ALA A 120 -1.20 19.08 3.21
CA ALA A 120 0.17 18.87 2.78
C ALA A 120 0.54 19.76 1.57
N GLU A 121 -0.32 19.84 0.56
CA GLU A 121 -0.15 20.72 -0.61
C GLU A 121 -0.06 22.20 -0.21
N LYS A 122 -0.78 22.61 0.83
CA LYS A 122 -0.71 23.97 1.41
C LYS A 122 0.48 24.18 2.34
N GLY A 123 1.31 23.15 2.59
CA GLY A 123 2.46 23.23 3.47
C GLY A 123 2.14 23.28 4.96
N PHE A 124 0.91 22.95 5.36
CA PHE A 124 0.52 22.92 6.79
C PHE A 124 1.09 21.71 7.52
N ILE A 125 1.29 20.61 6.83
CA ILE A 125 1.79 19.35 7.37
C ILE A 125 2.75 18.70 6.38
N THR A 126 3.61 17.81 6.89
CA THR A 126 4.44 16.91 6.08
C THR A 126 3.97 15.48 6.31
N ILE A 127 3.54 14.81 5.27
CA ILE A 127 3.06 13.43 5.23
C ILE A 127 3.48 12.77 3.91
N PRO A 128 3.46 11.44 3.76
CA PRO A 128 3.61 10.77 2.48
C PRO A 128 2.63 11.30 1.41
N LYS A 129 3.01 11.17 0.15
CA LYS A 129 2.14 11.49 -0.98
C LYS A 129 0.92 10.55 -0.97
N ILE A 130 -0.29 11.08 -0.86
CA ILE A 130 -1.52 10.30 -0.77
C ILE A 130 -2.24 10.28 -2.13
N THR A 131 -2.60 9.08 -2.58
CA THR A 131 -3.66 8.83 -3.57
C THR A 131 -4.86 8.27 -2.83
N HIS A 132 -6.06 8.83 -2.98
CA HIS A 132 -7.21 8.42 -2.16
C HIS A 132 -8.44 8.07 -2.99
N THR A 133 -9.27 7.17 -2.44
CA THR A 133 -10.52 6.72 -3.05
C THR A 133 -11.76 7.43 -2.52
N ASP A 134 -11.63 8.28 -1.49
CA ASP A 134 -12.78 8.65 -0.65
C ASP A 134 -13.39 7.40 0.04
N THR A 135 -14.70 7.32 0.20
CA THR A 135 -15.37 6.17 0.84
C THR A 135 -15.55 5.03 -0.16
N GLY A 136 -15.34 3.78 0.27
CA GLY A 136 -15.61 2.61 -0.56
C GLY A 136 -17.09 2.44 -0.89
N ILE A 137 -17.40 1.56 -1.86
CA ILE A 137 -18.76 1.29 -2.34
C ILE A 137 -19.06 -0.21 -2.21
N CYS A 138 -20.17 -0.59 -1.59
CA CYS A 138 -20.67 -1.97 -1.55
C CYS A 138 -22.19 -2.03 -1.85
N MET A 139 -22.75 -3.25 -1.98
CA MET A 139 -24.20 -3.41 -2.02
C MET A 139 -24.83 -3.19 -0.64
N THR A 140 -26.14 -3.01 -0.56
CA THR A 140 -26.86 -2.95 0.71
C THR A 140 -26.59 -4.21 1.56
N GLY A 141 -25.98 -4.02 2.76
CA GLY A 141 -25.60 -5.10 3.67
C GLY A 141 -24.39 -5.93 3.19
N GLY A 142 -23.63 -5.46 2.22
CA GLY A 142 -22.43 -6.11 1.69
C GLY A 142 -21.22 -5.98 2.61
N HIS A 143 -20.04 -6.36 2.11
CA HIS A 143 -18.81 -6.29 2.88
C HIS A 143 -18.49 -4.87 3.34
N ALA A 144 -18.23 -4.70 4.64
CA ALA A 144 -17.93 -3.43 5.31
C ALA A 144 -19.03 -2.36 5.21
N TRP A 145 -20.29 -2.75 5.03
CA TRP A 145 -21.44 -1.86 4.83
C TRP A 145 -21.59 -0.77 5.90
N GLU A 146 -21.08 -0.99 7.10
CA GLU A 146 -21.12 -0.02 8.22
C GLU A 146 -20.17 1.18 7.98
N GLU A 147 -19.21 1.04 7.07
CA GLU A 147 -18.08 1.94 6.89
C GLU A 147 -18.02 2.58 5.49
N VAL A 148 -18.86 2.09 4.56
CA VAL A 148 -18.82 2.48 3.14
C VAL A 148 -20.19 2.88 2.62
N GLU A 149 -20.24 3.49 1.45
CA GLU A 149 -21.49 3.85 0.79
C GLU A 149 -22.18 2.60 0.22
N GLN A 150 -23.44 2.43 0.54
CA GLN A 150 -24.25 1.32 0.04
C GLN A 150 -25.03 1.75 -1.21
N VAL A 151 -24.97 0.95 -2.25
CA VAL A 151 -25.62 1.19 -3.53
C VAL A 151 -26.20 -0.09 -4.11
N ASP A 152 -27.32 0.00 -4.80
CA ASP A 152 -27.98 -1.13 -5.45
C ASP A 152 -28.34 -0.77 -6.91
N GLY A 153 -27.90 -1.63 -7.82
CA GLY A 153 -28.10 -1.49 -9.25
C GLY A 153 -27.10 -0.56 -9.96
N PRO A 154 -26.90 -0.76 -11.26
CA PRO A 154 -25.87 -0.05 -12.04
C PRO A 154 -25.97 1.47 -12.01
N TRP A 155 -27.17 2.01 -11.88
CA TRP A 155 -27.39 3.46 -11.87
C TRP A 155 -26.99 4.12 -10.56
N GLU A 156 -27.19 3.45 -9.43
CA GLU A 156 -26.72 3.98 -8.14
C GLU A 156 -25.20 3.88 -8.04
N VAL A 157 -24.60 2.78 -8.50
CA VAL A 157 -23.14 2.66 -8.64
C VAL A 157 -22.58 3.85 -9.43
N ARG A 158 -23.09 4.12 -10.63
CA ARG A 158 -22.66 5.27 -11.45
C ARG A 158 -22.85 6.61 -10.76
N LYS A 159 -23.99 6.79 -10.08
CA LYS A 159 -24.29 8.03 -9.35
C LYS A 159 -23.28 8.27 -8.23
N GLU A 160 -22.97 7.24 -7.46
CA GLU A 160 -22.02 7.35 -6.34
C GLU A 160 -20.60 7.65 -6.86
N ILE A 161 -20.13 6.95 -7.89
CA ILE A 161 -18.84 7.23 -8.52
C ILE A 161 -18.75 8.69 -8.99
N ARG A 162 -19.80 9.21 -9.65
CA ARG A 162 -19.85 10.61 -10.08
C ARG A 162 -19.75 11.59 -8.91
N LYS A 163 -20.36 11.25 -7.79
CA LYS A 163 -20.30 12.03 -6.54
C LYS A 163 -18.87 12.05 -5.99
N GLN A 164 -18.24 10.88 -5.88
CA GLN A 164 -16.86 10.77 -5.39
C GLN A 164 -15.87 11.52 -6.31
N VAL A 165 -16.00 11.39 -7.63
CA VAL A 165 -15.16 12.14 -8.59
C VAL A 165 -15.38 13.64 -8.47
N ARG A 166 -16.63 14.11 -8.36
CA ARG A 166 -16.96 15.53 -8.10
C ARG A 166 -16.26 16.01 -6.82
N ASP A 167 -16.21 15.16 -5.80
CA ASP A 167 -15.66 15.49 -4.50
C ASP A 167 -14.13 15.28 -4.43
N GLY A 168 -13.50 14.87 -5.54
CA GLY A 168 -12.05 14.86 -5.76
C GLY A 168 -11.36 13.52 -5.54
N ALA A 169 -12.11 12.41 -5.51
CA ALA A 169 -11.50 11.08 -5.51
C ALA A 169 -10.61 10.88 -6.74
N GLU A 170 -9.43 10.30 -6.53
CA GLU A 170 -8.44 10.03 -7.58
C GLU A 170 -8.50 8.58 -8.04
N TRP A 171 -9.17 7.76 -7.25
CA TRP A 171 -9.39 6.34 -7.45
C TRP A 171 -10.75 5.96 -6.86
N VAL A 172 -11.35 4.86 -7.27
CA VAL A 172 -12.59 4.33 -6.66
C VAL A 172 -12.31 2.97 -6.05
N LYS A 173 -12.80 2.71 -4.84
CA LYS A 173 -12.80 1.41 -4.19
C LYS A 173 -14.19 0.78 -4.23
N VAL A 174 -14.29 -0.39 -4.83
CA VAL A 174 -15.48 -1.24 -4.80
C VAL A 174 -15.22 -2.44 -3.90
N LEU A 175 -16.23 -2.87 -3.15
CA LEU A 175 -16.16 -4.06 -2.30
C LEU A 175 -17.21 -5.06 -2.79
N THR A 176 -16.78 -6.28 -3.03
CA THR A 176 -17.64 -7.41 -3.37
C THR A 176 -17.25 -8.63 -2.56
N THR A 177 -17.52 -9.82 -3.03
CA THR A 177 -17.39 -11.10 -2.30
C THR A 177 -16.21 -11.18 -1.34
N HIS A 178 -16.48 -11.26 -0.05
CA HIS A 178 -15.46 -11.42 0.99
C HIS A 178 -15.27 -12.89 1.40
N ARG A 179 -16.24 -13.44 2.15
CA ARG A 179 -16.15 -14.79 2.72
C ARG A 179 -17.21 -15.77 2.17
N SER A 180 -18.02 -15.31 1.23
CA SER A 180 -19.09 -16.09 0.60
C SER A 180 -18.70 -16.45 -0.85
N HIS A 181 -19.19 -17.56 -1.33
CA HIS A 181 -19.16 -17.92 -2.75
C HIS A 181 -20.37 -17.36 -3.53
N ILE A 182 -21.24 -16.61 -2.85
CA ILE A 182 -22.35 -15.90 -3.48
C ILE A 182 -21.85 -14.49 -3.80
N PRO A 183 -21.86 -14.05 -5.06
CA PRO A 183 -21.50 -12.70 -5.43
C PRO A 183 -22.36 -11.66 -4.71
N GLU A 184 -21.74 -10.64 -4.14
CA GLU A 184 -22.44 -9.54 -3.50
C GLU A 184 -22.96 -8.53 -4.54
N LEU A 185 -22.14 -8.20 -5.53
CA LEU A 185 -22.53 -7.37 -6.67
C LEU A 185 -22.77 -8.23 -7.91
N THR A 186 -23.71 -7.83 -8.74
CA THR A 186 -23.95 -8.43 -10.05
C THR A 186 -22.87 -8.03 -11.06
N GLN A 187 -22.75 -8.77 -12.17
CA GLN A 187 -21.82 -8.39 -13.25
C GLN A 187 -22.14 -6.99 -13.80
N GLU A 188 -23.43 -6.66 -13.95
CA GLU A 188 -23.88 -5.38 -14.47
C GLU A 188 -23.46 -4.20 -13.57
N GLU A 189 -23.42 -4.40 -12.24
CA GLU A 189 -22.96 -3.39 -11.28
C GLU A 189 -21.44 -3.22 -11.33
N LEU A 190 -20.69 -4.31 -11.45
CA LEU A 190 -19.23 -4.29 -11.61
C LEU A 190 -18.83 -3.63 -12.94
N ASP A 191 -19.50 -3.98 -14.04
CA ASP A 191 -19.28 -3.36 -15.36
C ASP A 191 -19.60 -1.85 -15.34
N ALA A 192 -20.68 -1.47 -14.64
CA ALA A 192 -21.05 -0.08 -14.47
C ALA A 192 -20.01 0.71 -13.67
N ALA A 193 -19.39 0.10 -12.67
CA ALA A 193 -18.34 0.72 -11.87
C ALA A 193 -17.10 1.01 -12.73
N VAL A 194 -16.61 0.02 -13.47
CA VAL A 194 -15.43 0.16 -14.34
C VAL A 194 -15.69 1.17 -15.46
N ASP A 195 -16.81 1.03 -16.19
CA ASP A 195 -17.18 1.95 -17.28
C ASP A 195 -17.27 3.41 -16.79
N GLU A 196 -17.92 3.66 -15.65
CA GLU A 196 -18.04 5.03 -15.15
C GLU A 196 -16.70 5.61 -14.70
N CYS A 197 -15.84 4.83 -14.04
CA CYS A 197 -14.51 5.27 -13.64
C CYS A 197 -13.64 5.59 -14.85
N HIS A 198 -13.53 4.69 -15.82
CA HIS A 198 -12.70 4.87 -17.00
C HIS A 198 -13.19 6.03 -17.88
N ARG A 199 -14.51 6.21 -18.02
CA ARG A 199 -15.09 7.38 -18.72
C ARG A 199 -14.78 8.71 -18.03
N ARG A 200 -14.48 8.69 -16.71
CA ARG A 200 -14.06 9.87 -15.93
C ARG A 200 -12.54 10.05 -15.91
N GLY A 201 -11.78 9.14 -16.51
CA GLY A 201 -10.32 9.17 -16.55
C GLY A 201 -9.67 8.81 -15.21
N ILE A 202 -10.40 8.13 -14.32
CA ILE A 202 -9.87 7.62 -13.06
C ILE A 202 -9.88 6.09 -13.06
N LYS A 203 -9.07 5.50 -12.17
CA LYS A 203 -8.95 4.07 -12.01
C LYS A 203 -9.82 3.56 -10.86
N CYS A 204 -10.07 2.24 -10.85
CA CYS A 204 -10.81 1.57 -9.78
C CYS A 204 -10.15 0.28 -9.35
N GLY A 205 -10.23 0.02 -8.04
CA GLY A 205 -9.80 -1.23 -7.42
C GLY A 205 -10.97 -1.91 -6.73
N VAL A 206 -10.93 -3.24 -6.64
CA VAL A 206 -12.01 -4.02 -6.07
C VAL A 206 -11.52 -5.03 -5.05
N HIS A 207 -12.16 -5.06 -3.87
CA HIS A 207 -12.04 -6.16 -2.91
C HIS A 207 -12.76 -7.39 -3.47
N ALA A 208 -12.05 -8.49 -3.67
CA ALA A 208 -12.63 -9.76 -4.05
C ALA A 208 -11.82 -10.92 -3.45
N GLY A 209 -12.42 -11.71 -2.55
CA GLY A 209 -11.74 -12.81 -1.86
C GLY A 209 -12.02 -14.19 -2.44
N THR A 210 -13.18 -14.42 -3.04
CA THR A 210 -13.66 -15.74 -3.45
C THR A 210 -14.17 -15.78 -4.88
N ASN A 211 -14.28 -16.99 -5.44
CA ASN A 211 -14.96 -17.24 -6.71
C ASN A 211 -16.47 -17.45 -6.48
N PRO A 212 -17.34 -17.03 -7.44
CA PRO A 212 -17.00 -16.50 -8.78
C PRO A 212 -16.66 -14.99 -8.81
N GLY A 213 -16.74 -14.27 -7.68
CA GLY A 213 -16.53 -12.81 -7.63
C GLY A 213 -15.21 -12.37 -8.24
N ILE A 214 -14.09 -13.11 -8.01
CA ILE A 214 -12.80 -12.79 -8.61
C ILE A 214 -12.88 -12.80 -10.15
N GLN A 215 -13.48 -13.84 -10.75
CA GLN A 215 -13.65 -13.90 -12.19
C GLN A 215 -14.52 -12.76 -12.71
N MET A 216 -15.61 -12.44 -12.03
CA MET A 216 -16.49 -11.33 -12.39
C MET A 216 -15.76 -9.98 -12.40
N CYS A 217 -14.85 -9.76 -11.45
CA CYS A 217 -14.01 -8.57 -11.40
C CYS A 217 -12.98 -8.52 -12.54
N ILE A 218 -12.40 -9.67 -12.91
CA ILE A 218 -11.51 -9.80 -14.07
C ILE A 218 -12.27 -9.51 -15.38
N ASP A 219 -13.50 -10.01 -15.50
CA ASP A 219 -14.35 -9.81 -16.68
C ASP A 219 -14.76 -8.35 -16.83
N ALA A 220 -15.12 -7.69 -15.74
CA ALA A 220 -15.43 -6.26 -15.71
C ALA A 220 -14.22 -5.37 -16.08
N GLY A 221 -12.99 -5.82 -15.81
CA GLY A 221 -11.77 -5.10 -16.18
C GLY A 221 -11.34 -4.03 -15.17
N PHE A 222 -11.42 -4.30 -13.87
CA PHE A 222 -10.87 -3.44 -12.84
C PHE A 222 -9.36 -3.23 -13.03
N ASP A 223 -8.83 -2.08 -12.61
CA ASP A 223 -7.39 -1.79 -12.70
C ASP A 223 -6.57 -2.57 -11.65
N THR A 224 -7.15 -2.79 -10.46
CA THR A 224 -6.54 -3.63 -9.42
C THR A 224 -7.58 -4.54 -8.76
N ILE A 225 -7.17 -5.76 -8.42
CA ILE A 225 -7.94 -6.66 -7.55
C ILE A 225 -7.18 -6.81 -6.24
N GLU A 226 -7.85 -6.43 -5.18
CA GLU A 226 -7.32 -6.47 -3.83
C GLU A 226 -7.58 -7.86 -3.23
N HIS A 227 -6.60 -8.37 -2.50
CA HIS A 227 -6.57 -9.70 -1.90
C HIS A 227 -6.57 -10.84 -2.93
N ALA A 228 -7.64 -11.02 -3.68
CA ALA A 228 -7.83 -12.16 -4.59
C ALA A 228 -7.49 -13.51 -3.92
N THR A 229 -7.90 -13.68 -2.65
CA THR A 229 -7.43 -14.68 -1.70
C THR A 229 -7.43 -16.11 -2.26
N PHE A 230 -8.52 -16.48 -2.94
CA PHE A 230 -8.69 -17.81 -3.52
C PHE A 230 -8.64 -17.78 -5.06
N MET A 231 -7.82 -16.90 -5.64
CA MET A 231 -7.61 -16.92 -7.09
C MET A 231 -6.91 -18.20 -7.51
N THR A 232 -7.10 -18.55 -8.77
CA THR A 232 -6.44 -19.69 -9.42
C THR A 232 -5.27 -19.21 -10.28
N LEU A 233 -4.44 -20.15 -10.75
CA LEU A 233 -3.37 -19.83 -11.69
C LEU A 233 -3.92 -19.25 -13.01
N ASP A 234 -5.12 -19.67 -13.42
CA ASP A 234 -5.80 -19.14 -14.60
C ASP A 234 -6.23 -17.68 -14.40
N HIS A 235 -6.75 -17.33 -13.22
CA HIS A 235 -7.06 -15.93 -12.87
C HIS A 235 -5.79 -15.07 -12.94
N ALA A 236 -4.68 -15.51 -12.35
CA ALA A 236 -3.43 -14.77 -12.40
C ALA A 236 -2.93 -14.52 -13.82
N LYS A 237 -3.06 -15.52 -14.74
CA LYS A 237 -2.74 -15.35 -16.15
C LYS A 237 -3.68 -14.35 -16.84
N GLN A 238 -4.99 -14.45 -16.62
CA GLN A 238 -5.96 -13.51 -17.19
C GLN A 238 -5.68 -12.07 -16.71
N MET A 239 -5.35 -11.88 -15.42
CA MET A 239 -4.96 -10.58 -14.87
C MET A 239 -3.70 -10.04 -15.56
N ALA A 240 -2.67 -10.89 -15.75
CA ALA A 240 -1.45 -10.50 -16.45
C ALA A 240 -1.73 -10.08 -17.90
N GLU A 241 -2.54 -10.84 -18.64
CA GLU A 241 -2.92 -10.57 -20.03
C GLU A 241 -3.74 -9.27 -20.17
N LYS A 242 -4.63 -8.99 -19.21
CA LYS A 242 -5.48 -7.81 -19.21
C LYS A 242 -4.80 -6.58 -18.57
N GLY A 243 -3.60 -6.71 -17.98
CA GLY A 243 -2.90 -5.64 -17.29
C GLY A 243 -3.51 -5.26 -15.94
N ILE A 244 -4.30 -6.14 -15.33
CA ILE A 244 -4.90 -5.96 -14.00
C ILE A 244 -3.82 -6.26 -12.94
N ALA A 245 -3.58 -5.32 -12.02
CA ALA A 245 -2.62 -5.54 -10.96
C ALA A 245 -3.25 -6.26 -9.74
N TRP A 246 -2.43 -6.98 -9.01
CA TRP A 246 -2.80 -7.71 -7.80
C TRP A 246 -2.17 -7.09 -6.55
N THR A 247 -3.00 -6.79 -5.54
CA THR A 247 -2.55 -6.38 -4.21
C THR A 247 -2.84 -7.50 -3.22
N PRO A 248 -1.89 -8.37 -2.88
CA PRO A 248 -2.15 -9.59 -2.10
C PRO A 248 -2.53 -9.33 -0.64
N THR A 249 -1.95 -8.32 0.01
CA THR A 249 -2.16 -8.01 1.44
C THR A 249 -1.92 -9.22 2.36
N ILE A 250 -0.83 -9.94 2.12
CA ILE A 250 -0.45 -11.18 2.82
C ILE A 250 -0.38 -10.95 4.33
N MET A 251 0.15 -9.77 4.72
CA MET A 251 0.30 -9.39 6.13
C MET A 251 -1.02 -9.41 6.89
N ALA A 252 -2.09 -8.85 6.31
CA ALA A 252 -3.40 -8.80 6.95
C ALA A 252 -3.97 -10.19 7.19
N TYR A 253 -3.93 -11.05 6.16
CA TYR A 253 -4.47 -12.41 6.26
C TYR A 253 -3.66 -13.31 7.19
N THR A 254 -2.33 -13.15 7.21
CA THR A 254 -1.46 -13.89 8.13
C THR A 254 -1.71 -13.46 9.57
N LEU A 255 -1.82 -12.15 9.83
CA LEU A 255 -2.12 -11.63 11.17
C LEU A 255 -3.49 -12.11 11.67
N LEU A 256 -4.52 -12.07 10.81
CA LEU A 256 -5.85 -12.53 11.17
C LEU A 256 -5.88 -14.03 11.44
N TYR A 257 -5.12 -14.83 10.69
CA TYR A 257 -4.92 -16.24 10.98
C TYR A 257 -4.28 -16.45 12.35
N ASP A 258 -3.19 -15.76 12.66
CA ASP A 258 -2.48 -15.88 13.93
C ASP A 258 -3.39 -15.49 15.12
N ILE A 259 -4.14 -14.40 15.00
CA ILE A 259 -5.13 -13.95 16.00
C ILE A 259 -6.23 -15.01 16.21
N CYS A 260 -6.79 -15.55 15.14
CA CYS A 260 -7.83 -16.57 15.25
C CYS A 260 -7.30 -17.86 15.86
N LYS A 261 -6.09 -18.26 15.51
CA LYS A 261 -5.40 -19.43 16.07
C LYS A 261 -5.18 -19.27 17.58
N GLU A 262 -4.63 -18.13 18.00
CA GLU A 262 -4.41 -17.83 19.42
C GLU A 262 -5.72 -17.85 20.21
N LYS A 263 -6.80 -17.24 19.68
CA LYS A 263 -8.11 -17.27 20.31
C LYS A 263 -8.66 -18.69 20.44
N MET A 264 -8.55 -19.51 19.40
CA MET A 264 -8.95 -20.92 19.44
C MET A 264 -8.19 -21.70 20.50
N GLU A 265 -6.87 -21.48 20.63
CA GLU A 265 -6.02 -22.12 21.63
C GLU A 265 -6.39 -21.67 23.05
N ASN A 266 -6.67 -20.38 23.26
CA ASN A 266 -7.06 -19.83 24.57
C ASN A 266 -8.45 -20.28 25.03
N HIS A 267 -9.36 -20.58 24.10
CA HIS A 267 -10.70 -21.11 24.42
C HIS A 267 -10.81 -22.64 24.32
N ALA A 268 -9.68 -23.35 24.23
CA ALA A 268 -9.69 -24.81 24.22
C ALA A 268 -10.34 -25.36 25.48
N GLY A 269 -11.51 -26.01 25.32
CA GLY A 269 -12.35 -26.53 26.43
C GLY A 269 -13.63 -25.75 26.71
N ALA A 270 -13.89 -24.62 26.03
CA ALA A 270 -15.18 -23.96 26.08
C ALA A 270 -16.27 -24.84 25.42
N PRO A 271 -17.54 -24.71 25.84
CA PRO A 271 -18.63 -25.42 25.19
C PRO A 271 -18.72 -25.08 23.69
N VAL A 272 -18.86 -26.09 22.84
CA VAL A 272 -18.90 -25.92 21.36
C VAL A 272 -20.05 -25.02 20.89
N ASN A 273 -21.10 -24.90 21.69
CA ASN A 273 -22.29 -24.06 21.41
C ASN A 273 -22.18 -22.65 22.01
N ASP A 274 -21.03 -22.27 22.59
CA ASP A 274 -20.79 -20.89 23.02
C ASP A 274 -20.74 -19.96 21.79
N PRO A 275 -21.51 -18.85 21.73
CA PRO A 275 -21.57 -17.96 20.57
C PRO A 275 -20.20 -17.33 20.19
N VAL A 276 -19.36 -17.02 21.18
CA VAL A 276 -18.02 -16.48 20.96
C VAL A 276 -17.13 -17.54 20.31
N MET A 277 -17.16 -18.76 20.87
CA MET A 277 -16.42 -19.89 20.32
C MET A 277 -16.86 -20.22 18.88
N GLN A 278 -18.17 -20.19 18.60
CA GLN A 278 -18.69 -20.43 17.25
C GLN A 278 -18.20 -19.38 16.24
N LYS A 279 -18.11 -18.12 16.65
CA LYS A 279 -17.55 -17.06 15.81
C LYS A 279 -16.05 -17.30 15.54
N GLU A 280 -15.28 -17.62 16.56
CA GLU A 280 -13.84 -17.88 16.45
C GLU A 280 -13.56 -19.10 15.56
N ILE A 281 -14.34 -20.18 15.70
CA ILE A 281 -14.25 -21.34 14.79
C ILE A 281 -14.51 -20.93 13.35
N LYS A 282 -15.55 -20.14 13.09
CA LYS A 282 -15.91 -19.69 11.74
C LYS A 282 -14.81 -18.80 11.14
N ASP A 283 -14.25 -17.88 11.93
CA ASP A 283 -13.15 -17.03 11.49
C ASP A 283 -11.90 -17.85 11.18
N TYR A 284 -11.53 -18.79 12.05
CA TYR A 284 -10.40 -19.68 11.82
C TYR A 284 -10.60 -20.54 10.55
N GLN A 285 -11.79 -21.09 10.33
CA GLN A 285 -12.13 -21.89 9.15
C GLN A 285 -11.97 -21.11 7.82
N TYR A 286 -12.03 -19.79 7.88
CA TYR A 286 -11.77 -18.94 6.72
C TYR A 286 -10.29 -18.55 6.62
N PHE A 287 -9.67 -18.08 7.70
CA PHE A 287 -8.32 -17.52 7.64
C PHE A 287 -7.21 -18.57 7.53
N GLU A 288 -7.41 -19.77 8.03
CA GLU A 288 -6.41 -20.86 7.86
C GLU A 288 -6.24 -21.25 6.37
N PRO A 289 -7.30 -21.56 5.61
CA PRO A 289 -7.19 -21.80 4.17
C PRO A 289 -6.66 -20.59 3.40
N ALA A 290 -7.05 -19.37 3.78
CA ALA A 290 -6.59 -18.14 3.16
C ALA A 290 -5.07 -17.96 3.32
N TYR A 291 -4.54 -18.10 4.53
CA TYR A 291 -3.11 -18.09 4.80
C TYR A 291 -2.36 -19.13 3.97
N LYS A 292 -2.87 -20.38 3.92
CA LYS A 292 -2.27 -21.46 3.12
C LYS A 292 -2.30 -21.15 1.64
N ALA A 293 -3.39 -20.54 1.14
CA ALA A 293 -3.53 -20.19 -0.27
C ALA A 293 -2.43 -19.21 -0.72
N TYR A 294 -2.14 -18.17 0.07
CA TYR A 294 -1.04 -17.25 -0.21
C TYR A 294 0.32 -17.96 -0.13
N ARG A 295 0.62 -18.61 0.99
CA ARG A 295 1.91 -19.26 1.20
C ARG A 295 2.26 -20.28 0.10
N ASP A 296 1.29 -21.09 -0.30
CA ASP A 296 1.53 -22.22 -1.20
C ASP A 296 1.49 -21.80 -2.68
N ASN A 297 0.86 -20.67 -3.05
CA ASN A 297 0.63 -20.32 -4.46
C ASN A 297 1.25 -18.98 -4.89
N PHE A 298 1.68 -18.11 -3.97
CA PHE A 298 2.14 -16.76 -4.30
C PHE A 298 3.21 -16.74 -5.41
N LYS A 299 4.23 -17.61 -5.29
CA LYS A 299 5.30 -17.68 -6.30
C LYS A 299 4.78 -18.09 -7.67
N ALA A 300 3.88 -19.08 -7.73
CA ALA A 300 3.31 -19.53 -8.98
C ALA A 300 2.47 -18.44 -9.66
N PHE A 301 1.73 -17.65 -8.88
CA PHE A 301 0.98 -16.51 -9.39
C PHE A 301 1.91 -15.40 -9.87
N TYR A 302 2.94 -15.04 -9.08
CA TYR A 302 3.96 -14.07 -9.48
C TYR A 302 4.62 -14.44 -10.82
N ASP A 303 4.94 -15.72 -11.03
CA ASP A 303 5.59 -16.23 -12.24
C ASP A 303 4.71 -16.17 -13.49
N THR A 304 3.40 -15.93 -13.36
CA THR A 304 2.54 -15.66 -14.54
C THR A 304 2.82 -14.31 -15.20
N GLY A 305 3.55 -13.43 -14.50
CA GLY A 305 3.78 -12.07 -14.95
C GLY A 305 2.69 -11.07 -14.53
N VAL A 306 1.74 -11.50 -13.67
CA VAL A 306 0.79 -10.54 -13.06
C VAL A 306 1.54 -9.44 -12.31
N THR A 307 1.15 -8.20 -12.51
CA THR A 307 1.76 -7.07 -11.80
C THR A 307 1.37 -7.12 -10.34
N VAL A 308 2.31 -7.51 -9.47
CA VAL A 308 2.11 -7.47 -8.00
C VAL A 308 2.47 -6.10 -7.48
N ILE A 309 1.60 -5.52 -6.66
CA ILE A 309 1.84 -4.28 -5.91
C ILE A 309 1.65 -4.54 -4.41
N ALA A 310 2.62 -4.12 -3.60
CA ALA A 310 2.57 -4.33 -2.15
C ALA A 310 1.52 -3.42 -1.51
N GLY A 311 0.72 -3.99 -0.63
CA GLY A 311 -0.27 -3.28 0.17
C GLY A 311 -0.54 -4.03 1.46
N THR A 312 -0.79 -3.32 2.54
CA THR A 312 -0.84 -3.93 3.88
C THR A 312 -2.24 -4.24 4.36
N ASP A 313 -3.24 -3.55 3.87
CA ASP A 313 -4.61 -3.56 4.42
C ASP A 313 -4.65 -3.24 5.94
N MET A 314 -3.62 -2.52 6.38
CA MET A 314 -3.39 -2.20 7.79
C MET A 314 -3.28 -0.69 7.94
N VAL A 315 -3.64 -0.20 9.12
CA VAL A 315 -3.63 1.23 9.45
C VAL A 315 -2.60 1.60 10.50
N MET A 316 -1.83 0.67 11.02
CA MET A 316 -1.00 0.91 12.20
C MET A 316 0.49 0.87 11.89
N TYR A 317 0.99 1.86 11.12
CA TYR A 317 2.44 1.96 10.85
C TYR A 317 3.30 2.10 12.11
N GLN A 318 2.73 2.59 13.20
CA GLN A 318 3.40 2.60 14.52
C GLN A 318 3.42 1.24 15.21
N SER A 319 2.69 0.27 14.69
CA SER A 319 2.63 -1.08 15.26
C SER A 319 4.01 -1.74 15.22
N PRO A 320 4.39 -2.50 16.26
CA PRO A 320 5.58 -3.36 16.24
C PRO A 320 5.51 -4.45 15.16
N LEU A 321 4.35 -4.64 14.53
CA LEU A 321 4.15 -5.59 13.43
C LEU A 321 4.83 -5.16 12.12
N LEU A 322 5.25 -3.87 12.00
CA LEU A 322 5.98 -3.35 10.84
C LEU A 322 5.27 -3.66 9.50
N PRO A 323 4.03 -3.19 9.25
CA PRO A 323 3.15 -3.78 8.24
C PRO A 323 3.77 -3.95 6.84
N LEU A 324 4.25 -2.86 6.19
CA LEU A 324 4.79 -2.97 4.82
C LEU A 324 6.14 -3.71 4.76
N PRO A 325 7.12 -3.47 5.64
CA PRO A 325 8.30 -4.33 5.70
C PRO A 325 7.96 -5.80 5.88
N ARG A 326 6.95 -6.13 6.69
CA ARG A 326 6.53 -7.52 6.91
C ARG A 326 5.81 -8.13 5.71
N GLU A 327 5.00 -7.35 5.00
CA GLU A 327 4.41 -7.76 3.71
C GLU A 327 5.49 -8.19 2.72
N LEU A 328 6.55 -7.38 2.55
CA LEU A 328 7.67 -7.68 1.66
C LEU A 328 8.50 -8.89 2.15
N GLN A 329 8.65 -9.08 3.45
CA GLN A 329 9.29 -10.27 4.02
C GLN A 329 8.50 -11.54 3.67
N TYR A 330 7.17 -11.54 3.80
CA TYR A 330 6.34 -12.68 3.39
C TYR A 330 6.47 -12.97 1.89
N MET A 331 6.52 -11.95 1.04
CA MET A 331 6.73 -12.17 -0.40
C MET A 331 8.06 -12.89 -0.67
N VAL A 332 9.13 -12.54 0.06
CA VAL A 332 10.42 -13.22 -0.05
C VAL A 332 10.36 -14.63 0.54
N GLU A 333 9.75 -14.82 1.70
CA GLU A 333 9.52 -16.14 2.32
C GLU A 333 8.72 -17.06 1.36
N TYR A 334 7.83 -16.49 0.54
CA TYR A 334 7.01 -17.22 -0.42
C TYR A 334 7.66 -17.35 -1.81
N GLY A 335 8.93 -16.95 -1.96
CA GLY A 335 9.79 -17.41 -3.04
C GLY A 335 10.24 -16.38 -4.07
N ILE A 336 9.97 -15.09 -3.92
CA ILE A 336 10.60 -14.06 -4.77
C ILE A 336 11.87 -13.51 -4.09
N THR A 337 12.74 -12.87 -4.87
CA THR A 337 13.97 -12.28 -4.34
C THR A 337 13.69 -10.94 -3.62
N PRO A 338 14.56 -10.50 -2.69
CA PRO A 338 14.44 -9.18 -2.08
C PRO A 338 14.32 -8.04 -3.09
N VAL A 339 15.09 -8.10 -4.19
CA VAL A 339 15.06 -7.07 -5.25
C VAL A 339 13.69 -7.04 -5.95
N GLN A 340 13.10 -8.21 -6.20
CA GLN A 340 11.74 -8.33 -6.75
C GLN A 340 10.67 -7.84 -5.75
N ALA A 341 10.82 -8.15 -4.47
CA ALA A 341 9.91 -7.66 -3.44
C ALA A 341 9.92 -6.11 -3.37
N ILE A 342 11.09 -5.49 -3.40
CA ILE A 342 11.21 -4.01 -3.44
C ILE A 342 10.51 -3.43 -4.69
N GLN A 343 10.58 -4.08 -5.83
CA GLN A 343 9.86 -3.64 -7.03
C GLN A 343 8.35 -3.54 -6.79
N THR A 344 7.77 -4.46 -6.01
CA THR A 344 6.33 -4.45 -5.71
C THR A 344 5.89 -3.26 -4.87
N ALA A 345 6.82 -2.62 -4.16
CA ALA A 345 6.58 -1.44 -3.33
C ALA A 345 7.18 -0.14 -3.91
N THR A 346 7.71 -0.16 -5.13
CA THR A 346 8.39 1.00 -5.74
C THR A 346 7.93 1.23 -7.18
N SER A 347 8.59 0.65 -8.19
CA SER A 347 8.28 0.93 -9.60
C SER A 347 6.95 0.32 -10.07
N ASN A 348 6.50 -0.81 -9.53
CA ASN A 348 5.18 -1.34 -9.88
C ASN A 348 4.04 -0.42 -9.42
N PRO A 349 3.99 0.03 -8.13
CA PRO A 349 3.08 1.09 -7.70
C PRO A 349 3.10 2.34 -8.57
N ALA A 350 4.29 2.84 -8.90
CA ALA A 350 4.43 4.04 -9.73
C ALA A 350 3.74 3.88 -11.10
N LYS A 351 3.93 2.73 -11.76
CA LYS A 351 3.26 2.40 -13.03
C LYS A 351 1.74 2.28 -12.87
N VAL A 352 1.28 1.58 -11.82
CA VAL A 352 -0.15 1.39 -11.57
C VAL A 352 -0.84 2.71 -11.25
N LEU A 353 -0.16 3.62 -10.55
CA LEU A 353 -0.65 4.98 -10.29
C LEU A 353 -0.52 5.92 -11.49
N GLY A 354 0.29 5.59 -12.51
CA GLY A 354 0.57 6.46 -13.66
C GLY A 354 1.50 7.63 -13.31
N VAL A 355 2.47 7.39 -12.43
CA VAL A 355 3.45 8.40 -11.95
C VAL A 355 4.89 7.90 -12.09
N GLU A 356 5.15 6.95 -12.97
CA GLU A 356 6.46 6.36 -13.23
C GLU A 356 7.48 7.33 -13.84
N ASP A 357 7.01 8.42 -14.40
CA ASP A 357 7.81 9.55 -14.88
C ASP A 357 8.20 10.54 -13.76
N GLN A 358 7.63 10.36 -12.57
CA GLN A 358 7.85 11.21 -11.40
C GLN A 358 8.65 10.49 -10.31
N ARG A 359 8.33 9.24 -9.97
CA ARG A 359 8.89 8.49 -8.83
C ARG A 359 8.87 6.97 -9.01
N GLY A 360 9.36 6.24 -8.02
CA GLY A 360 9.39 4.77 -7.97
C GLY A 360 10.72 4.15 -8.37
N LEU A 361 11.68 4.95 -8.82
CA LEU A 361 13.03 4.50 -9.15
C LEU A 361 14.08 5.49 -8.62
N ILE A 362 15.28 4.99 -8.30
CA ILE A 362 16.48 5.84 -8.21
C ILE A 362 16.96 6.08 -9.63
N LYS A 363 16.55 7.22 -10.18
CA LYS A 363 16.87 7.64 -11.55
C LYS A 363 16.95 9.16 -11.64
N GLU A 364 17.92 9.69 -12.39
CA GLU A 364 18.06 11.12 -12.63
C GLU A 364 16.79 11.74 -13.22
N GLY A 365 16.38 12.89 -12.68
CA GLY A 365 15.17 13.62 -13.06
C GLY A 365 13.89 13.21 -12.28
N LEU A 366 13.88 12.07 -11.60
CA LEU A 366 12.75 11.67 -10.76
C LEU A 366 12.81 12.34 -9.37
N ASP A 367 11.70 12.30 -8.66
CA ASP A 367 11.60 12.80 -7.29
C ASP A 367 12.65 12.14 -6.39
N ALA A 368 13.30 12.93 -5.57
CA ALA A 368 14.27 12.45 -4.60
C ALA A 368 13.56 11.91 -3.33
N ASP A 369 12.63 10.99 -3.55
CA ASP A 369 12.00 10.16 -2.53
C ASP A 369 12.91 8.95 -2.29
N ILE A 370 13.80 9.07 -1.30
CA ILE A 370 14.91 8.13 -1.08
C ILE A 370 14.78 7.52 0.30
N LEU A 371 14.96 6.21 0.39
CA LEU A 371 15.12 5.44 1.60
C LEU A 371 16.57 4.95 1.71
N VAL A 372 17.15 5.02 2.92
CA VAL A 372 18.41 4.35 3.25
C VAL A 372 18.16 3.41 4.42
N VAL A 373 18.56 2.15 4.26
CA VAL A 373 18.49 1.13 5.30
C VAL A 373 19.88 0.53 5.58
N GLY A 374 20.14 0.09 6.81
CA GLY A 374 21.41 -0.51 7.18
C GLY A 374 21.60 -1.89 6.53
N GLY A 375 22.85 -2.20 6.10
CA GLY A 375 23.25 -3.49 5.51
C GLY A 375 22.83 -3.70 4.06
N ASN A 376 23.07 -4.94 3.56
CA ASN A 376 22.76 -5.35 2.19
C ASN A 376 21.32 -5.85 2.07
N LEU A 377 20.41 -4.98 1.62
CA LEU A 377 18.99 -5.32 1.45
C LEU A 377 18.75 -6.35 0.34
N SER A 378 19.64 -6.45 -0.65
CA SER A 378 19.48 -7.42 -1.75
C SER A 378 19.70 -8.88 -1.31
N GLU A 379 20.34 -9.09 -0.15
CA GLU A 379 20.57 -10.39 0.45
C GLU A 379 19.62 -10.67 1.61
N ASP A 380 19.22 -9.63 2.35
CA ASP A 380 18.42 -9.77 3.57
C ASP A 380 17.32 -8.70 3.62
N ILE A 381 16.11 -9.09 3.24
CA ILE A 381 14.92 -8.20 3.23
C ILE A 381 14.58 -7.64 4.63
N THR A 382 15.01 -8.28 5.70
CA THR A 382 14.75 -7.82 7.07
C THR A 382 15.46 -6.51 7.41
N ARG A 383 16.44 -6.10 6.59
CA ARG A 383 17.12 -4.79 6.66
C ARG A 383 16.18 -3.61 6.49
N LEU A 384 14.99 -3.80 5.92
CA LEU A 384 13.93 -2.79 5.91
C LEU A 384 13.51 -2.30 7.31
N ASN A 385 13.81 -3.07 8.34
CA ASN A 385 13.53 -2.67 9.72
C ASN A 385 14.57 -1.69 10.29
N ASP A 386 15.71 -1.49 9.62
CA ASP A 386 16.81 -0.62 10.05
C ASP A 386 16.87 0.66 9.19
N VAL A 387 15.80 1.47 9.26
CA VAL A 387 15.70 2.73 8.51
C VAL A 387 16.66 3.77 9.09
N LYS A 388 17.55 4.27 8.24
CA LYS A 388 18.54 5.31 8.56
C LYS A 388 18.10 6.69 8.11
N LEU A 389 17.61 6.81 6.89
CA LEU A 389 17.18 8.08 6.29
C LEU A 389 15.96 7.86 5.41
N VAL A 390 15.03 8.80 5.46
CA VAL A 390 13.98 8.97 4.45
C VAL A 390 13.97 10.41 3.98
N THR A 391 14.04 10.60 2.66
CA THR A 391 13.78 11.89 2.03
C THR A 391 12.49 11.83 1.22
N MET A 392 11.83 12.97 1.11
CA MET A 392 10.70 13.19 0.23
C MET A 392 10.91 14.54 -0.47
N ASP A 393 10.87 14.53 -1.82
CA ASP A 393 11.22 15.70 -2.64
C ASP A 393 12.59 16.29 -2.22
N GLY A 394 13.58 15.43 -1.98
CA GLY A 394 14.93 15.80 -1.57
C GLY A 394 15.08 16.36 -0.16
N LYS A 395 13.98 16.51 0.58
CA LYS A 395 13.98 16.98 1.95
C LYS A 395 13.96 15.81 2.92
N ARG A 396 14.77 15.89 3.95
CA ARG A 396 14.78 14.91 5.05
C ARG A 396 13.46 14.95 5.81
N VAL A 397 12.76 13.79 5.90
CA VAL A 397 11.52 13.61 6.65
C VAL A 397 11.69 12.68 7.83
N PHE A 398 12.70 11.81 7.79
CA PHE A 398 13.10 10.93 8.89
C PHE A 398 14.61 10.65 8.83
N GLU A 399 15.29 10.65 9.98
CA GLU A 399 16.69 10.24 10.11
C GLU A 399 16.95 9.75 11.53
N ASP A 400 17.55 8.56 11.68
CA ASP A 400 18.01 7.98 12.96
C ASP A 400 16.98 8.07 14.11
N GLY A 401 15.72 7.70 13.85
CA GLY A 401 14.65 7.70 14.85
C GLY A 401 13.94 9.05 15.03
N ILE A 402 14.35 10.09 14.30
CA ILE A 402 13.76 11.45 14.41
C ILE A 402 12.91 11.75 13.19
N ARG A 403 11.65 12.11 13.39
CA ARG A 403 10.76 12.62 12.34
C ARG A 403 10.90 14.12 12.17
N TYR A 404 11.08 14.59 10.94
CA TYR A 404 11.16 16.00 10.53
C TYR A 404 9.84 16.41 9.85
N VAL A 405 8.76 16.38 10.59
CA VAL A 405 7.39 16.60 10.11
C VAL A 405 6.80 17.95 10.55
N GLY A 406 7.65 18.86 10.97
CA GLY A 406 7.25 20.19 11.41
C GLY A 406 6.55 20.99 10.30
N THR A 407 5.72 21.96 10.72
CA THR A 407 5.10 22.93 9.81
C THR A 407 6.17 23.78 9.15
N SER A 408 6.27 23.77 7.83
CA SER A 408 7.06 24.74 7.10
C SER A 408 6.38 26.10 7.24
N ASN A 409 7.09 27.07 7.83
CA ASN A 409 6.86 28.51 7.81
C ASN A 409 5.48 29.02 7.34
N MET A 410 4.45 28.83 8.19
CA MET A 410 3.09 29.31 7.92
C MET A 410 2.95 30.85 8.03
N PHE A 411 4.04 31.55 8.39
CA PHE A 411 4.02 32.99 8.71
C PHE A 411 5.19 33.78 8.12
N MET A 412 5.80 33.34 7.00
CA MET A 412 6.73 34.16 6.23
C MET A 412 6.11 34.67 4.95
#